data_811a1fe18b11bebe8518279df9463f5f
#
_entry.id   811a1fe18b11bebe8518279df9463f5f
#
_cell.length_a   1.000
_cell.length_b   1.000
_cell.length_c   1.000
_cell.angle_alpha   90.00
_cell.angle_beta   90.00
_cell.angle_gamma   90.00
#
_symmetry.space_group_name_H-M   'P 1'
#
loop_
_entity.id
_entity.type
_entity.pdbx_description
1 polymer ?
#
loop_
_entity_poly.entity_id
_entity_poly.type
_entity_poly.pdbx_seq_one_letter_code
_entity_poly.pdbx_strand_id
1 'polypeptide(L)'
;MATAQRAPRNQQVSTVTTQDPDLLEPIETATADELRDLQLKRLKWSLGHAYDNVAAYRRKFDSAGIRPADLKTLEDLAHFPFTTKPDLREHYPFGMFAVPRKQVARIHASSGTTGKPTVAGYTREDIDTWARLVARSIRAAGGRAGDLVHIAYGGGLFTGG
;
A
#
# COMPACT_ATOMS: atom_id res chain seq x y z
N MET A 1 7.53 -12.51 58.23
CA MET A 1 8.28 -12.45 56.96
C MET A 1 7.85 -13.64 56.11
N ALA A 2 6.99 -13.41 55.11
CA ALA A 2 6.50 -14.47 54.22
C ALA A 2 7.17 -14.29 52.85
N THR A 3 7.98 -15.27 52.48
CA THR A 3 8.72 -15.31 51.20
C THR A 3 7.75 -15.77 50.11
N ALA A 4 7.39 -14.88 49.18
CA ALA A 4 6.58 -15.21 48.04
C ALA A 4 7.43 -16.00 47.03
N GLN A 5 7.12 -17.28 46.88
CA GLN A 5 7.67 -18.14 45.83
C GLN A 5 7.07 -17.76 44.48
N ARG A 6 7.92 -17.31 43.56
CA ARG A 6 7.57 -17.03 42.14
C ARG A 6 7.42 -18.37 41.39
N ALA A 7 6.25 -18.64 40.88
CA ALA A 7 6.03 -19.78 39.97
C ALA A 7 6.82 -19.63 38.67
N PRO A 8 7.36 -20.71 38.08
CA PRO A 8 8.08 -20.64 36.82
C PRO A 8 7.10 -20.30 35.68
N ARG A 9 7.42 -19.24 34.93
CA ARG A 9 6.74 -18.95 33.63
C ARG A 9 7.12 -20.03 32.64
N ASN A 10 6.18 -20.91 32.39
CA ASN A 10 6.26 -21.84 31.27
C ASN A 10 6.10 -21.04 29.97
N GLN A 11 7.22 -20.66 29.35
CA GLN A 11 7.23 -20.12 27.99
C GLN A 11 7.03 -21.30 27.03
N GLN A 12 5.79 -21.63 26.73
CA GLN A 12 5.49 -22.38 25.52
C GLN A 12 5.78 -21.46 24.34
N VAL A 13 6.96 -21.62 23.75
CA VAL A 13 7.24 -21.13 22.42
C VAL A 13 6.28 -21.88 21.49
N SER A 14 5.19 -21.23 21.10
CA SER A 14 4.31 -21.75 20.06
C SER A 14 5.15 -21.93 18.81
N THR A 15 5.40 -23.17 18.43
CA THR A 15 5.89 -23.53 17.11
C THR A 15 5.00 -22.86 16.08
N VAL A 16 5.60 -22.02 15.22
CA VAL A 16 4.93 -21.42 14.07
C VAL A 16 4.32 -22.57 13.27
N THR A 17 3.05 -22.78 13.44
CA THR A 17 2.30 -23.79 12.69
C THR A 17 2.33 -23.35 11.22
N THR A 18 2.76 -24.24 10.35
CA THR A 18 2.63 -24.13 8.90
C THR A 18 1.25 -23.57 8.58
N GLN A 19 1.22 -22.46 7.83
CA GLN A 19 -0.03 -21.80 7.47
C GLN A 19 -0.94 -22.85 6.80
N ASP A 20 -2.19 -22.92 7.27
CA ASP A 20 -3.20 -23.75 6.65
C ASP A 20 -3.40 -23.25 5.21
N PRO A 21 -3.09 -24.07 4.18
CA PRO A 21 -3.16 -23.64 2.78
C PRO A 21 -4.57 -23.18 2.38
N ASP A 22 -5.63 -23.65 3.05
CA ASP A 22 -7.01 -23.25 2.79
C ASP A 22 -7.32 -21.80 3.24
N LEU A 23 -6.43 -21.20 4.02
CA LEU A 23 -6.54 -19.79 4.44
C LEU A 23 -5.81 -18.81 3.51
N LEU A 24 -5.03 -19.32 2.56
CA LEU A 24 -4.27 -18.47 1.64
C LEU A 24 -5.16 -17.99 0.49
N GLU A 25 -4.96 -16.71 0.11
CA GLU A 25 -5.53 -16.23 -1.14
C GLU A 25 -4.73 -16.81 -2.34
N PRO A 26 -5.35 -17.02 -3.52
CA PRO A 26 -4.67 -17.61 -4.68
C PRO A 26 -3.36 -16.87 -5.04
N ILE A 27 -3.30 -15.56 -4.83
CA ILE A 27 -2.10 -14.76 -5.12
C ILE A 27 -0.92 -15.09 -4.20
N GLU A 28 -1.15 -15.67 -3.03
CA GLU A 28 -0.11 -16.01 -2.06
C GLU A 28 0.59 -17.34 -2.40
N THR A 29 -0.01 -18.11 -3.30
CA THR A 29 0.55 -19.38 -3.83
C THR A 29 0.90 -19.29 -5.31
N ALA A 30 0.75 -18.11 -5.93
CA ALA A 30 1.03 -17.90 -7.33
C ALA A 30 2.52 -18.10 -7.64
N THR A 31 2.80 -18.62 -8.82
CA THR A 31 4.16 -18.75 -9.34
C THR A 31 4.79 -17.38 -9.65
N ALA A 32 6.10 -17.35 -9.82
CA ALA A 32 6.80 -16.11 -10.21
C ALA A 32 6.29 -15.56 -11.55
N ASP A 33 5.97 -16.40 -12.51
CA ASP A 33 5.47 -15.98 -13.82
C ASP A 33 4.05 -15.39 -13.72
N GLU A 34 3.15 -16.05 -12.98
CA GLU A 34 1.81 -15.51 -12.70
C GLU A 34 1.86 -14.16 -11.98
N LEU A 35 2.81 -14.00 -11.04
CA LEU A 35 3.03 -12.72 -10.36
C LEU A 35 3.52 -11.63 -11.33
N ARG A 36 4.47 -11.96 -12.22
CA ARG A 36 4.98 -11.02 -13.22
C ARG A 36 3.88 -10.58 -14.19
N ASP A 37 3.05 -11.49 -14.66
CA ASP A 37 1.91 -11.20 -15.52
C ASP A 37 0.90 -10.28 -14.84
N LEU A 38 0.57 -10.57 -13.59
CA LEU A 38 -0.32 -9.74 -12.79
C LEU A 38 0.27 -8.34 -12.54
N GLN A 39 1.57 -8.25 -12.22
CA GLN A 39 2.27 -6.98 -12.03
C GLN A 39 2.24 -6.15 -13.31
N LEU A 40 2.55 -6.73 -14.47
CA LEU A 40 2.51 -6.05 -15.76
C LEU A 40 1.11 -5.53 -16.08
N LYS A 41 0.08 -6.37 -15.89
CA LYS A 41 -1.31 -5.98 -16.08
C LYS A 41 -1.71 -4.79 -15.22
N ARG A 42 -1.38 -4.84 -13.93
CA ARG A 42 -1.70 -3.75 -12.97
C ARG A 42 -0.91 -2.48 -13.28
N LEU A 43 0.35 -2.61 -13.67
CA LEU A 43 1.20 -1.47 -14.02
C LEU A 43 0.70 -0.76 -15.28
N LYS A 44 0.30 -1.49 -16.33
CA LYS A 44 -0.35 -0.93 -17.52
C LYS A 44 -1.59 -0.12 -17.16
N TRP A 45 -2.43 -0.66 -16.30
CA TRP A 45 -3.61 0.05 -15.82
C TRP A 45 -3.23 1.31 -15.04
N SER A 46 -2.28 1.21 -14.11
CA SER A 46 -1.86 2.34 -13.27
C SER A 46 -1.27 3.48 -14.08
N LEU A 47 -0.41 3.19 -15.06
CA LEU A 47 0.17 4.21 -15.93
C LEU A 47 -0.90 4.87 -16.80
N GLY A 48 -1.80 4.08 -17.38
CA GLY A 48 -2.93 4.61 -18.14
C GLY A 48 -3.83 5.50 -17.29
N HIS A 49 -4.21 5.01 -16.12
CA HIS A 49 -5.06 5.76 -15.18
C HIS A 49 -4.41 7.08 -14.73
N ALA A 50 -3.12 7.06 -14.40
CA ALA A 50 -2.38 8.27 -14.03
C ALA A 50 -2.28 9.25 -15.21
N TYR A 51 -1.95 8.78 -16.40
CA TYR A 51 -1.86 9.60 -17.61
C TYR A 51 -3.18 10.27 -17.98
N ASP A 52 -4.28 9.53 -17.90
CA ASP A 52 -5.60 10.03 -18.30
C ASP A 52 -6.20 11.01 -17.29
N ASN A 53 -5.93 10.83 -16.01
CA ASN A 53 -6.61 11.55 -14.94
C ASN A 53 -5.75 12.59 -14.21
N VAL A 54 -4.41 12.55 -14.35
CA VAL A 54 -3.50 13.47 -13.66
C VAL A 54 -2.69 14.27 -14.65
N ALA A 55 -3.01 15.55 -14.81
CA ALA A 55 -2.37 16.42 -15.78
C ALA A 55 -0.84 16.50 -15.62
N ALA A 56 -0.32 16.38 -14.39
CA ALA A 56 1.11 16.35 -14.11
C ALA A 56 1.79 15.13 -14.74
N TYR A 57 1.21 13.94 -14.59
CA TYR A 57 1.73 12.73 -15.22
C TYR A 57 1.66 12.79 -16.74
N ARG A 58 0.55 13.29 -17.30
CA ARG A 58 0.41 13.47 -18.75
C ARG A 58 1.53 14.35 -19.29
N ARG A 59 1.71 15.55 -18.73
CA ARG A 59 2.79 16.47 -19.18
C ARG A 59 4.17 15.83 -19.08
N LYS A 60 4.42 15.11 -17.99
CA LYS A 60 5.72 14.48 -17.75
C LYS A 60 6.04 13.39 -18.77
N PHE A 61 5.05 12.55 -19.07
CA PHE A 61 5.17 11.48 -20.08
C PHE A 61 5.30 12.06 -21.48
N ASP A 62 4.47 13.07 -21.82
CA ASP A 62 4.54 13.75 -23.10
C ASP A 62 5.90 14.42 -23.33
N SER A 63 6.46 15.08 -22.30
CA SER A 63 7.78 15.71 -22.36
C SER A 63 8.90 14.68 -22.52
N ALA A 64 8.74 13.47 -22.02
CA ALA A 64 9.66 12.36 -22.20
C ALA A 64 9.46 11.61 -23.53
N GLY A 65 8.45 11.98 -24.32
CA GLY A 65 8.11 11.29 -25.58
C GLY A 65 7.60 9.86 -25.37
N ILE A 66 7.05 9.54 -24.17
CA ILE A 66 6.61 8.19 -23.82
C ILE A 66 5.11 8.17 -23.52
N ARG A 67 4.46 7.04 -23.80
CA ARG A 67 3.03 6.80 -23.57
C ARG A 67 2.83 5.55 -22.71
N PRO A 68 1.72 5.42 -21.97
CA PRO A 68 1.40 4.19 -21.23
C PRO A 68 1.42 2.93 -22.11
N ALA A 69 1.07 3.07 -23.40
CA ALA A 69 1.08 1.98 -24.36
C ALA A 69 2.49 1.45 -24.73
N ASP A 70 3.54 2.19 -24.40
CA ASP A 70 4.94 1.79 -24.64
C ASP A 70 5.41 0.76 -23.61
N LEU A 71 4.72 0.61 -22.45
CA LEU A 71 4.98 -0.44 -21.51
C LEU A 71 4.53 -1.80 -22.07
N LYS A 72 5.45 -2.61 -22.56
CA LYS A 72 5.19 -3.97 -23.07
C LYS A 72 5.59 -5.01 -22.02
N THR A 73 6.72 -4.80 -21.33
CA THR A 73 7.28 -5.66 -20.29
C THR A 73 7.46 -4.85 -18.99
N LEU A 74 7.78 -5.50 -17.88
CA LEU A 74 8.07 -4.81 -16.62
C LEU A 74 9.36 -3.98 -16.71
N GLU A 75 10.31 -4.42 -17.51
CA GLU A 75 11.61 -3.77 -17.73
C GLU A 75 11.45 -2.40 -18.41
N ASP A 76 10.43 -2.21 -19.24
CA ASP A 76 10.14 -0.95 -19.92
C ASP A 76 9.80 0.19 -18.94
N LEU A 77 9.46 -0.13 -17.69
CA LEU A 77 9.23 0.87 -16.66
C LEU A 77 10.44 1.80 -16.46
N ALA A 78 11.65 1.31 -16.74
CA ALA A 78 12.88 2.11 -16.65
C ALA A 78 12.89 3.33 -17.58
N HIS A 79 12.06 3.35 -18.62
CA HIS A 79 11.95 4.46 -19.56
C HIS A 79 10.98 5.55 -19.08
N PHE A 80 10.16 5.26 -18.07
CA PHE A 80 9.16 6.21 -17.56
C PHE A 80 9.80 7.18 -16.55
N PRO A 81 9.44 8.48 -16.60
CA PRO A 81 10.01 9.48 -15.71
C PRO A 81 9.58 9.25 -14.25
N PHE A 82 10.49 9.47 -13.32
CA PHE A 82 10.22 9.38 -11.89
C PHE A 82 9.27 10.47 -11.40
N THR A 83 8.48 10.14 -10.38
CA THR A 83 7.80 11.13 -9.54
C THR A 83 8.69 11.48 -8.36
N THR A 84 8.94 12.75 -8.15
CA THR A 84 9.81 13.25 -7.10
C THR A 84 9.02 13.99 -6.02
N LYS A 85 9.63 14.22 -4.86
CA LYS A 85 8.98 14.97 -3.78
C LYS A 85 8.62 16.43 -4.18
N PRO A 86 9.44 17.16 -4.97
CA PRO A 86 9.02 18.43 -5.57
C PRO A 86 7.72 18.34 -6.39
N ASP A 87 7.56 17.31 -7.23
CA ASP A 87 6.32 17.14 -8.03
C ASP A 87 5.07 17.08 -7.13
N LEU A 88 5.16 16.35 -6.01
CA LEU A 88 4.06 16.23 -5.05
C LEU A 88 3.73 17.54 -4.35
N ARG A 89 4.75 18.36 -4.05
CA ARG A 89 4.59 19.67 -3.40
C ARG A 89 4.02 20.73 -4.33
N GLU A 90 4.45 20.72 -5.59
CA GLU A 90 3.97 21.64 -6.63
C GLU A 90 2.47 21.48 -6.86
N HIS A 91 1.98 20.23 -6.82
CA HIS A 91 0.59 19.90 -7.05
C HIS A 91 -0.24 19.75 -5.76
N TYR A 92 0.28 20.27 -4.63
CA TYR A 92 -0.45 20.29 -3.34
C TYR A 92 -1.74 21.13 -3.44
N PRO A 93 -2.87 20.73 -2.81
CA PRO A 93 -2.98 19.50 -2.03
C PRO A 93 -3.54 18.30 -2.83
N PHE A 94 -4.26 18.50 -3.93
CA PHE A 94 -5.06 17.46 -4.61
C PHE A 94 -4.73 17.30 -6.09
N GLY A 95 -3.75 18.02 -6.61
CA GLY A 95 -3.40 18.01 -8.04
C GLY A 95 -2.86 16.69 -8.56
N MET A 96 -2.51 15.75 -7.65
CA MET A 96 -2.06 14.39 -8.00
C MET A 96 -3.16 13.35 -7.83
N PHE A 97 -4.39 13.73 -7.51
CA PHE A 97 -5.50 12.77 -7.41
C PHE A 97 -5.96 12.35 -8.80
N ALA A 98 -6.04 11.05 -9.01
CA ALA A 98 -6.51 10.44 -10.26
C ALA A 98 -8.02 10.19 -10.28
N VAL A 99 -8.73 10.56 -9.22
CA VAL A 99 -10.19 10.45 -9.09
C VAL A 99 -10.79 11.78 -8.62
N PRO A 100 -12.06 12.06 -8.94
CA PRO A 100 -12.75 13.21 -8.38
C PRO A 100 -12.80 13.17 -6.85
N ARG A 101 -12.67 14.34 -6.19
CA ARG A 101 -12.67 14.43 -4.71
C ARG A 101 -13.87 13.76 -4.05
N LYS A 102 -15.03 13.73 -4.68
CA LYS A 102 -16.25 13.06 -4.17
C LYS A 102 -16.10 11.54 -4.02
N GLN A 103 -15.11 10.94 -4.67
CA GLN A 103 -14.81 9.51 -4.56
C GLN A 103 -13.75 9.22 -3.49
N VAL A 104 -13.12 10.26 -2.93
CA VAL A 104 -12.12 10.11 -1.87
C VAL A 104 -12.84 9.92 -0.54
N ALA A 105 -12.66 8.75 0.06
CA ALA A 105 -13.26 8.37 1.34
C ALA A 105 -12.36 8.71 2.53
N ARG A 106 -11.03 8.79 2.34
CA ARG A 106 -10.06 9.11 3.39
C ARG A 106 -8.90 9.91 2.83
N ILE A 107 -8.35 10.80 3.64
CA ILE A 107 -7.15 11.59 3.31
C ILE A 107 -6.11 11.34 4.40
N HIS A 108 -4.87 11.07 3.98
CA HIS A 108 -3.70 11.07 4.83
C HIS A 108 -2.70 12.10 4.35
N ALA A 109 -1.84 12.55 5.26
CA ALA A 109 -0.76 13.47 4.92
C ALA A 109 0.54 13.08 5.63
N SER A 110 1.68 13.41 5.02
CA SER A 110 2.96 13.35 5.70
C SER A 110 3.09 14.50 6.71
N SER A 111 4.00 14.38 7.68
CA SER A 111 4.23 15.43 8.71
C SER A 111 4.66 16.79 8.15
N GLY A 112 5.16 16.85 6.92
CA GLY A 112 5.54 18.11 6.27
C GLY A 112 6.69 18.86 6.93
N THR A 113 7.56 18.21 7.68
CA THR A 113 8.69 18.81 8.44
C THR A 113 9.60 19.69 7.60
N THR A 114 9.63 19.53 6.30
CA THR A 114 10.46 20.27 5.35
C THR A 114 9.64 21.12 4.36
N GLY A 115 8.43 21.56 4.72
CA GLY A 115 7.55 22.36 3.89
C GLY A 115 6.13 21.78 3.78
N LYS A 116 5.46 21.95 2.61
CA LYS A 116 4.12 21.45 2.39
C LYS A 116 4.06 19.93 2.57
N PRO A 117 3.06 19.39 3.29
CA PRO A 117 2.89 17.94 3.43
C PRO A 117 2.55 17.30 2.08
N THR A 118 2.88 16.04 1.93
CA THR A 118 2.36 15.22 0.84
C THR A 118 0.99 14.69 1.24
N VAL A 119 -0.01 14.86 0.38
CA VAL A 119 -1.38 14.43 0.63
C VAL A 119 -1.68 13.21 -0.24
N ALA A 120 -2.20 12.16 0.39
CA ALA A 120 -2.71 10.96 -0.28
C ALA A 120 -4.21 10.82 -0.04
N GLY A 121 -4.96 10.60 -1.11
CA GLY A 121 -6.40 10.33 -1.04
C GLY A 121 -6.67 8.85 -1.35
N TYR A 122 -7.55 8.26 -0.57
CA TYR A 122 -7.96 6.86 -0.71
C TYR A 122 -9.45 6.77 -1.03
N THR A 123 -9.79 6.04 -2.07
CA THR A 123 -11.16 5.64 -2.35
C THR A 123 -11.62 4.55 -1.38
N ARG A 124 -12.91 4.21 -1.40
CA ARG A 124 -13.41 3.06 -0.62
C ARG A 124 -12.71 1.75 -1.04
N GLU A 125 -12.52 1.57 -2.34
CA GLU A 125 -11.84 0.38 -2.89
C GLU A 125 -10.36 0.30 -2.47
N ASP A 126 -9.66 1.44 -2.40
CA ASP A 126 -8.29 1.49 -1.88
C ASP A 126 -8.24 1.05 -0.42
N ILE A 127 -9.20 1.51 0.40
CA ILE A 127 -9.29 1.13 1.82
C ILE A 127 -9.56 -0.37 1.96
N ASP A 128 -10.47 -0.92 1.18
CA ASP A 128 -10.79 -2.35 1.19
C ASP A 128 -9.59 -3.20 0.73
N THR A 129 -8.85 -2.71 -0.26
CA THR A 129 -7.60 -3.34 -0.71
C THR A 129 -6.55 -3.31 0.40
N TRP A 130 -6.37 -2.17 1.06
CA TRP A 130 -5.45 -2.03 2.18
C TRP A 130 -5.81 -2.95 3.34
N ALA A 131 -7.09 -3.02 3.71
CA ALA A 131 -7.57 -3.93 4.75
C ALA A 131 -7.20 -5.40 4.44
N ARG A 132 -7.38 -5.84 3.19
CA ARG A 132 -6.96 -7.20 2.76
C ARG A 132 -5.46 -7.43 2.88
N LEU A 133 -4.64 -6.44 2.50
CA LEU A 133 -3.18 -6.55 2.62
C LEU A 133 -2.74 -6.64 4.08
N VAL A 134 -3.35 -5.84 4.97
CA VAL A 134 -3.09 -5.90 6.41
C VAL A 134 -3.53 -7.24 6.99
N ALA A 135 -4.70 -7.76 6.58
CA ALA A 135 -5.17 -9.07 7.00
C ALA A 135 -4.19 -10.20 6.62
N ARG A 136 -3.58 -10.14 5.42
CA ARG A 136 -2.51 -11.10 5.04
C ARG A 136 -1.31 -11.00 5.98
N SER A 137 -0.87 -9.78 6.31
CA SER A 137 0.26 -9.57 7.22
C SER A 137 -0.03 -10.12 8.62
N ILE A 138 -1.24 -9.88 9.15
CA ILE A 138 -1.68 -10.41 10.45
C ILE A 138 -1.71 -11.94 10.41
N ARG A 139 -2.27 -12.53 9.35
CA ARG A 139 -2.32 -13.98 9.19
C ARG A 139 -0.92 -14.60 9.08
N ALA A 140 -0.03 -13.98 8.33
CA ALA A 140 1.37 -14.41 8.21
C ALA A 140 2.09 -14.40 9.57
N ALA A 141 1.73 -13.47 10.47
CA ALA A 141 2.21 -13.43 11.85
C ALA A 141 1.51 -14.43 12.79
N GLY A 142 0.57 -15.24 12.29
CA GLY A 142 -0.14 -16.25 13.06
C GLY A 142 -1.52 -15.83 13.59
N GLY A 143 -1.95 -14.58 13.32
CA GLY A 143 -3.28 -14.10 13.74
C GLY A 143 -4.42 -14.83 13.03
N ARG A 144 -5.52 -15.00 13.73
CA ARG A 144 -6.71 -15.72 13.25
C ARG A 144 -7.99 -14.93 13.54
N ALA A 145 -9.07 -15.29 12.83
CA ALA A 145 -10.38 -14.75 13.13
C ALA A 145 -10.78 -15.07 14.58
N GLY A 146 -11.26 -14.07 15.31
CA GLY A 146 -11.60 -14.16 16.72
C GLY A 146 -10.49 -13.78 17.69
N ASP A 147 -9.28 -13.54 17.21
CA ASP A 147 -8.19 -13.02 18.07
C ASP A 147 -8.50 -11.60 18.55
N LEU A 148 -8.10 -11.33 19.79
CA LEU A 148 -8.17 -9.98 20.36
C LEU A 148 -6.96 -9.17 19.94
N VAL A 149 -7.20 -8.08 19.21
CA VAL A 149 -6.15 -7.17 18.74
C VAL A 149 -6.20 -5.85 19.52
N HIS A 150 -5.10 -5.45 20.13
CA HIS A 150 -4.97 -4.15 20.76
C HIS A 150 -4.20 -3.20 19.85
N ILE A 151 -4.84 -2.10 19.44
CA ILE A 151 -4.21 -1.03 18.67
C ILE A 151 -3.77 0.06 19.64
N ALA A 152 -2.45 0.15 19.87
CA ALA A 152 -1.84 1.14 20.77
C ALA A 152 -1.17 2.28 19.97
N TYR A 153 -1.84 2.76 18.93
CA TYR A 153 -1.34 3.83 18.07
C TYR A 153 -2.36 4.97 17.98
N GLY A 154 -1.88 6.22 17.98
CA GLY A 154 -2.76 7.39 17.87
C GLY A 154 -3.31 7.55 16.46
N GLY A 155 -4.63 7.68 16.34
CA GLY A 155 -5.28 8.00 15.06
C GLY A 155 -5.11 9.47 14.69
N GLY A 156 -5.12 9.77 13.37
CA GLY A 156 -5.06 11.16 12.90
C GLY A 156 -4.86 11.30 11.39
N LEU A 157 -4.50 12.53 11.00
CA LEU A 157 -4.26 12.87 9.59
C LEU A 157 -2.99 12.21 9.02
N PHE A 158 -2.01 11.94 9.86
CA PHE A 158 -0.72 11.36 9.41
C PHE A 158 -0.87 9.90 9.00
N THR A 159 -0.07 9.49 8.01
CA THR A 159 -0.15 8.17 7.39
C THR A 159 0.03 7.01 8.38
N GLY A 160 0.75 7.23 9.48
CA GLY A 160 0.96 6.21 10.51
C GLY A 160 -0.10 6.21 11.62
N GLY A 161 -1.13 7.04 11.54
CA GLY A 161 -2.14 7.20 12.59
C GLY A 161 -3.53 6.70 12.21
#